data_59d1bf08677da7bfd811e6154c1b9977
#
_entry.id   59d1bf08677da7bfd811e6154c1b9977
#
_cell.length_a   1.000
_cell.length_b   1.000
_cell.length_c   1.000
_cell.angle_alpha   90.00
_cell.angle_beta   90.00
_cell.angle_gamma   90.00
#
_symmetry.space_group_name_H-M   'P 1'
#
loop_
_entity.id
_entity.type
_entity.pdbx_description
1 polymer ?
#
loop_
_entity_poly.entity_id
_entity_poly.type
_entity_poly.pdbx_seq_one_letter_code
_entity_poly.pdbx_strand_id
1 'polypeptide(L)'
;MRSISLASALVLLGVSGCPKGSEKARVDRKDAGASIAVTGDAGTAILPLPPAPPLPAVPAGLPVPPASTATPELVALGELLFGDPRLSISGKVSCATCHVPAEGYSGPARQETAAGKLNLRRAPSLVNVAWATELGWDGRSPTMEALFGPHIRGQMGDDAPTSVARIVELPEYRPHFARTMTASTDAVTTARLALEAFVVTRYSGGAPWDKLEKDPAAPASLKAGYQLFVGKAQCATCHPPPLYTDHAYHRLGLIATNDEGRGRSGDKSKLGAFRTPGLRGAAKRKAFFHDASATSLDAAIDWHLAGGRGQGADPSIIEPALTVVTLTEAERTNLGAFVEALSE
;
A
#
# COMPACT_ATOMS: atom_id res chain seq x y z
N MET A 1 50.91 16.05 -42.69
CA MET A 1 50.78 17.14 -43.67
C MET A 1 49.33 17.60 -43.70
N ARG A 2 49.15 18.88 -43.49
CA ARG A 2 48.03 19.83 -43.60
C ARG A 2 47.18 20.00 -42.38
N SER A 3 47.61 20.94 -41.55
CA SER A 3 46.86 21.80 -40.68
C SER A 3 45.86 22.62 -41.48
N ILE A 4 44.66 22.83 -40.94
CA ILE A 4 43.83 23.99 -41.25
C ILE A 4 43.30 24.56 -39.93
N SER A 5 43.80 25.75 -39.64
CA SER A 5 43.36 26.69 -38.60
C SER A 5 42.35 27.67 -39.22
N LEU A 6 41.28 28.04 -38.49
CA LEU A 6 40.49 29.25 -38.74
C LEU A 6 39.69 29.49 -37.48
N ALA A 7 40.08 30.38 -36.61
CA ALA A 7 39.83 31.83 -36.62
C ALA A 7 38.47 32.21 -35.99
N SER A 8 38.60 32.84 -34.87
CA SER A 8 37.65 33.53 -34.00
C SER A 8 36.74 34.51 -34.73
N ALA A 9 35.49 34.59 -34.35
CA ALA A 9 34.69 35.79 -34.47
C ALA A 9 33.98 36.09 -33.12
N LEU A 10 34.48 37.10 -32.49
CA LEU A 10 33.94 37.73 -31.28
C LEU A 10 32.86 38.72 -31.71
N VAL A 11 31.62 38.54 -31.33
CA VAL A 11 30.58 39.58 -31.43
C VAL A 11 30.18 40.02 -30.01
N LEU A 12 30.65 41.18 -29.66
CA LEU A 12 30.20 41.98 -28.50
C LEU A 12 28.88 42.65 -28.85
N LEU A 13 27.82 42.38 -28.13
CA LEU A 13 26.63 43.26 -28.09
C LEU A 13 26.10 43.36 -26.65
N GLY A 14 26.23 44.56 -26.17
CA GLY A 14 25.27 45.38 -25.40
C GLY A 14 24.71 44.80 -24.07
N VAL A 15 25.28 45.30 -22.98
CA VAL A 15 24.73 45.31 -21.64
C VAL A 15 23.53 46.22 -21.60
N SER A 16 22.35 45.69 -21.24
CA SER A 16 21.22 46.51 -20.77
C SER A 16 20.65 45.89 -19.51
N GLY A 17 20.53 46.72 -18.49
CA GLY A 17 20.32 46.48 -17.07
C GLY A 17 19.22 45.53 -16.68
N CYS A 18 19.54 44.70 -15.70
CA CYS A 18 18.61 43.95 -14.87
C CYS A 18 18.16 44.83 -13.69
N PRO A 19 16.89 45.00 -13.40
CA PRO A 19 16.46 45.60 -12.14
C PRO A 19 16.62 44.57 -11.02
N LYS A 20 17.41 44.93 -10.01
CA LYS A 20 17.46 44.26 -8.69
C LYS A 20 16.14 44.53 -7.97
N GLY A 21 15.59 43.42 -7.40
CA GLY A 21 14.53 43.54 -6.40
C GLY A 21 13.42 42.54 -6.57
N SER A 22 13.67 41.24 -6.30
CA SER A 22 12.63 40.34 -5.81
C SER A 22 13.00 39.97 -4.38
N GLU A 23 12.39 40.69 -3.47
CA GLU A 23 12.32 40.37 -2.05
C GLU A 23 11.76 38.98 -1.92
N LYS A 24 12.63 38.02 -1.49
CA LYS A 24 12.18 36.70 -1.09
C LYS A 24 11.32 36.91 0.15
N ALA A 25 10.03 36.79 0.02
CA ALA A 25 9.12 36.65 1.15
C ALA A 25 9.60 35.45 1.98
N ARG A 26 10.19 35.79 3.12
CA ARG A 26 10.55 34.86 4.16
C ARG A 26 9.25 34.45 4.81
N VAL A 27 8.71 33.30 4.42
CA VAL A 27 7.59 32.69 5.12
C VAL A 27 8.13 32.23 6.48
N ASP A 28 7.83 32.99 7.51
CA ASP A 28 8.08 32.63 8.90
C ASP A 28 7.29 31.35 9.19
N ARG A 29 8.01 30.24 9.32
CA ARG A 29 7.48 28.96 9.79
C ARG A 29 7.31 28.99 11.32
N LYS A 30 6.39 29.78 11.78
CA LYS A 30 5.87 29.73 13.15
C LYS A 30 4.36 29.72 13.04
N ASP A 31 3.77 28.55 12.80
CA ASP A 31 2.39 28.20 13.17
C ASP A 31 2.08 26.79 12.63
N ALA A 32 2.88 25.81 13.07
CA ALA A 32 2.55 24.39 12.87
C ALA A 32 1.66 23.94 14.04
N GLY A 33 0.41 24.35 14.05
CA GLY A 33 -0.52 24.01 15.12
C GLY A 33 -1.93 24.57 14.94
N ALA A 34 -2.30 24.99 13.74
CA ALA A 34 -3.69 25.38 13.51
C ALA A 34 -4.58 24.14 13.51
N SER A 35 -5.26 23.89 14.61
CA SER A 35 -6.37 22.94 14.69
C SER A 35 -7.46 23.39 13.72
N ILE A 36 -7.81 22.54 12.74
CA ILE A 36 -8.94 22.81 11.84
C ILE A 36 -10.20 22.39 12.59
N ALA A 37 -10.89 23.37 13.16
CA ALA A 37 -12.21 23.18 13.74
C ALA A 37 -13.28 23.23 12.64
N VAL A 38 -14.24 22.32 12.65
CA VAL A 38 -15.44 22.42 11.80
C VAL A 38 -16.34 23.50 12.41
N THR A 39 -16.32 24.71 11.85
CA THR A 39 -17.20 25.78 12.24
C THR A 39 -18.48 25.68 11.42
N GLY A 40 -19.57 25.26 12.04
CA GLY A 40 -20.89 25.31 11.42
C GLY A 40 -21.28 26.76 11.13
N ASP A 41 -21.45 27.11 9.86
CA ASP A 41 -22.13 28.36 9.49
C ASP A 41 -23.59 28.27 9.95
N ALA A 42 -24.06 29.28 10.69
CA ALA A 42 -25.33 29.26 11.40
C ALA A 42 -26.60 29.29 10.51
N GLY A 43 -26.50 28.79 9.27
CA GLY A 43 -27.59 28.84 8.30
C GLY A 43 -27.90 27.58 7.50
N THR A 44 -27.03 26.57 7.49
CA THR A 44 -27.29 25.37 6.71
C THR A 44 -27.53 24.18 7.64
N ALA A 45 -28.78 23.73 7.74
CA ALA A 45 -29.11 22.53 8.51
C ALA A 45 -28.32 21.33 8.00
N ILE A 46 -27.49 20.71 8.85
CA ILE A 46 -26.81 19.48 8.52
C ILE A 46 -27.89 18.40 8.40
N LEU A 47 -28.09 17.88 7.19
CA LEU A 47 -29.02 16.78 6.96
C LEU A 47 -28.55 15.56 7.77
N PRO A 48 -29.47 14.89 8.51
CA PRO A 48 -29.11 13.71 9.28
C PRO A 48 -28.65 12.60 8.33
N LEU A 49 -27.44 12.07 8.59
CA LEU A 49 -26.97 10.89 7.88
C LEU A 49 -27.78 9.65 8.30
N PRO A 50 -28.01 8.71 7.39
CA PRO A 50 -28.50 7.39 7.77
C PRO A 50 -27.54 6.73 8.78
N PRO A 51 -28.00 5.74 9.56
CA PRO A 51 -27.12 4.92 10.39
C PRO A 51 -25.98 4.32 9.54
N ALA A 52 -24.77 4.38 10.06
CA ALA A 52 -23.64 3.73 9.40
C ALA A 52 -23.82 2.20 9.41
N PRO A 53 -23.40 1.47 8.34
CA PRO A 53 -23.42 0.01 8.33
C PRO A 53 -22.62 -0.54 9.52
N PRO A 54 -23.01 -1.71 10.10
CA PRO A 54 -22.26 -2.33 11.17
C PRO A 54 -20.85 -2.68 10.69
N LEU A 55 -19.91 -2.78 11.65
CA LEU A 55 -18.55 -3.24 11.33
C LEU A 55 -18.59 -4.64 10.73
N PRO A 56 -17.76 -4.93 9.72
CA PRO A 56 -17.64 -6.28 9.19
C PRO A 56 -17.15 -7.23 10.30
N ALA A 57 -17.77 -8.38 10.39
CA ALA A 57 -17.33 -9.42 11.31
C ALA A 57 -15.94 -9.94 10.88
N VAL A 58 -15.09 -10.25 11.86
CA VAL A 58 -13.85 -10.95 11.59
C VAL A 58 -14.19 -12.36 11.09
N PRO A 59 -13.71 -12.77 9.92
CA PRO A 59 -14.01 -14.09 9.39
C PRO A 59 -13.59 -15.23 10.32
N ALA A 60 -14.40 -16.27 10.39
CA ALA A 60 -14.08 -17.46 11.18
C ALA A 60 -12.71 -18.05 10.75
N GLY A 61 -11.94 -18.50 11.71
CA GLY A 61 -10.61 -19.07 11.46
C GLY A 61 -9.46 -18.05 11.42
N LEU A 62 -9.75 -16.74 11.35
CA LEU A 62 -8.72 -15.73 11.57
C LEU A 62 -8.51 -15.45 13.06
N PRO A 63 -7.29 -15.08 13.49
CA PRO A 63 -7.05 -14.65 14.86
C PRO A 63 -7.83 -13.36 15.15
N VAL A 64 -8.07 -13.09 16.42
CA VAL A 64 -8.64 -11.80 16.82
C VAL A 64 -7.68 -10.68 16.42
N PRO A 65 -8.13 -9.67 15.65
CA PRO A 65 -7.25 -8.57 15.28
C PRO A 65 -6.87 -7.76 16.54
N PRO A 66 -5.73 -7.06 16.51
CA PRO A 66 -5.40 -6.09 17.54
C PRO A 66 -6.55 -5.11 17.77
N ALA A 67 -6.71 -4.64 19.00
CA ALA A 67 -7.72 -3.65 19.31
C ALA A 67 -7.60 -2.43 18.40
N SER A 68 -8.71 -1.99 17.83
CA SER A 68 -8.77 -0.80 16.99
C SER A 68 -9.84 0.16 17.53
N THR A 69 -9.70 1.44 17.20
CA THR A 69 -10.69 2.49 17.51
C THR A 69 -11.78 2.58 16.44
N ALA A 70 -11.90 1.59 15.57
CA ALA A 70 -12.87 1.58 14.49
C ALA A 70 -14.30 1.58 15.02
N THR A 71 -15.09 2.54 14.55
CA THR A 71 -16.55 2.56 14.72
C THR A 71 -17.21 2.55 13.34
N PRO A 72 -18.49 2.15 13.24
CA PRO A 72 -19.23 2.21 12.00
C PRO A 72 -19.13 3.57 11.28
N GLU A 73 -19.24 4.65 12.05
CA GLU A 73 -19.19 6.03 11.54
C GLU A 73 -17.80 6.41 11.00
N LEU A 74 -16.73 6.00 11.70
CA LEU A 74 -15.36 6.22 11.22
C LEU A 74 -15.09 5.41 9.95
N VAL A 75 -15.58 4.16 9.87
CA VAL A 75 -15.42 3.35 8.66
C VAL A 75 -16.16 3.98 7.48
N ALA A 76 -17.38 4.49 7.68
CA ALA A 76 -18.14 5.16 6.62
C ALA A 76 -17.45 6.44 6.13
N LEU A 77 -16.94 7.27 7.04
CA LEU A 77 -16.14 8.43 6.66
C LEU A 77 -14.84 8.01 5.95
N GLY A 78 -14.17 6.98 6.44
CA GLY A 78 -12.93 6.46 5.86
C GLY A 78 -13.12 5.93 4.45
N GLU A 79 -14.25 5.28 4.15
CA GLU A 79 -14.59 4.82 2.80
C GLU A 79 -14.75 5.98 1.82
N LEU A 80 -15.45 7.05 2.23
CA LEU A 80 -15.58 8.25 1.42
C LEU A 80 -14.20 8.89 1.16
N LEU A 81 -13.39 9.08 2.21
CA LEU A 81 -12.06 9.65 2.10
C LEU A 81 -11.13 8.81 1.21
N PHE A 82 -11.23 7.48 1.30
CA PHE A 82 -10.39 6.57 0.53
C PHE A 82 -10.64 6.67 -0.98
N GLY A 83 -11.88 6.94 -1.37
CA GLY A 83 -12.27 7.09 -2.77
C GLY A 83 -12.09 8.50 -3.34
N ASP A 84 -11.91 9.53 -2.51
CA ASP A 84 -12.01 10.91 -2.96
C ASP A 84 -10.68 11.49 -3.47
N PRO A 85 -10.59 11.83 -4.77
CA PRO A 85 -9.38 12.40 -5.34
C PRO A 85 -9.11 13.85 -4.92
N ARG A 86 -10.08 14.56 -4.35
CA ARG A 86 -9.94 15.96 -3.88
C ARG A 86 -9.00 16.08 -2.68
N LEU A 87 -8.68 14.96 -2.01
CA LEU A 87 -7.61 14.91 -1.02
C LEU A 87 -6.24 15.21 -1.64
N SER A 88 -6.07 15.00 -2.95
CA SER A 88 -4.80 15.28 -3.63
C SER A 88 -4.76 16.68 -4.23
N ILE A 89 -3.53 17.23 -4.35
CA ILE A 89 -3.30 18.56 -4.96
C ILE A 89 -3.76 18.59 -6.43
N SER A 90 -3.70 17.46 -7.12
CA SER A 90 -4.11 17.34 -8.53
C SER A 90 -5.63 17.18 -8.70
N GLY A 91 -6.37 16.81 -7.64
CA GLY A 91 -7.77 16.42 -7.72
C GLY A 91 -8.02 15.15 -8.53
N LYS A 92 -6.98 14.33 -8.80
CA LYS A 92 -7.07 13.14 -9.68
C LYS A 92 -6.62 11.84 -9.00
N VAL A 93 -5.93 11.92 -7.88
CA VAL A 93 -5.38 10.75 -7.18
C VAL A 93 -6.09 10.59 -5.84
N SER A 94 -6.67 9.42 -5.63
CA SER A 94 -7.22 8.98 -4.34
C SER A 94 -6.44 7.79 -3.79
N CYS A 95 -6.73 7.35 -2.57
CA CYS A 95 -6.14 6.10 -2.04
C CYS A 95 -6.53 4.91 -2.93
N ALA A 96 -7.79 4.87 -3.41
CA ALA A 96 -8.31 3.83 -4.29
C ALA A 96 -7.62 3.81 -5.67
N THR A 97 -7.00 4.91 -6.12
CA THR A 97 -6.22 4.95 -7.36
C THR A 97 -5.02 4.00 -7.30
N CYS A 98 -4.36 3.93 -6.13
CA CYS A 98 -3.19 3.09 -5.94
C CYS A 98 -3.51 1.78 -5.21
N HIS A 99 -4.46 1.78 -4.27
CA HIS A 99 -4.96 0.60 -3.59
C HIS A 99 -6.32 0.18 -4.18
N VAL A 100 -6.28 -0.45 -5.36
CA VAL A 100 -7.48 -0.74 -6.16
C VAL A 100 -8.36 -1.80 -5.48
N PRO A 101 -9.61 -1.48 -5.07
CA PRO A 101 -10.46 -2.41 -4.34
C PRO A 101 -10.68 -3.75 -5.05
N ALA A 102 -10.96 -3.71 -6.37
CA ALA A 102 -11.16 -4.90 -7.19
C ALA A 102 -9.93 -5.80 -7.30
N GLU A 103 -8.73 -5.30 -6.95
CA GLU A 103 -7.46 -6.02 -6.99
C GLU A 103 -6.93 -6.34 -5.58
N GLY A 104 -7.83 -6.58 -4.63
CA GLY A 104 -7.47 -6.84 -3.24
C GLY A 104 -6.79 -5.64 -2.57
N TYR A 105 -7.26 -4.43 -2.88
CA TYR A 105 -6.70 -3.18 -2.38
C TYR A 105 -5.18 -3.06 -2.61
N SER A 106 -4.72 -3.51 -3.77
CA SER A 106 -3.32 -3.57 -4.17
C SER A 106 -3.09 -2.77 -5.44
N GLY A 107 -1.86 -2.33 -5.70
CA GLY A 107 -1.51 -1.64 -6.94
C GLY A 107 -1.30 -2.61 -8.10
N PRO A 108 -1.91 -2.36 -9.28
CA PRO A 108 -1.70 -3.18 -10.49
C PRO A 108 -0.32 -2.99 -11.11
N ALA A 109 0.36 -1.89 -10.78
CA ALA A 109 1.69 -1.52 -11.24
C ALA A 109 2.30 -0.51 -10.26
N ARG A 110 3.48 0.02 -10.59
CA ARG A 110 3.98 1.24 -9.97
C ARG A 110 3.21 2.43 -10.55
N GLN A 111 2.64 3.24 -9.68
CA GLN A 111 1.76 4.35 -10.08
C GLN A 111 2.41 5.69 -9.79
N GLU A 112 1.94 6.73 -10.46
CA GLU A 112 2.39 8.09 -10.22
C GLU A 112 1.69 8.69 -9.00
N THR A 113 2.43 9.54 -8.29
CA THR A 113 1.88 10.40 -7.24
C THR A 113 1.06 11.53 -7.84
N ALA A 114 0.32 12.27 -7.03
CA ALA A 114 -0.41 13.46 -7.48
C ALA A 114 0.50 14.56 -8.07
N ALA A 115 1.80 14.52 -7.76
CA ALA A 115 2.81 15.41 -8.33
C ALA A 115 3.46 14.87 -9.63
N GLY A 116 2.94 13.75 -10.19
CA GLY A 116 3.45 13.15 -11.43
C GLY A 116 4.75 12.36 -11.27
N LYS A 117 5.19 12.07 -10.06
CA LYS A 117 6.37 11.25 -9.82
C LYS A 117 6.02 9.77 -9.77
N LEU A 118 6.65 8.95 -10.62
CA LEU A 118 6.49 7.50 -10.56
C LEU A 118 7.02 6.94 -9.23
N ASN A 119 6.18 6.19 -8.51
CA ASN A 119 6.59 5.50 -7.30
C ASN A 119 7.64 4.43 -7.59
N LEU A 120 8.60 4.28 -6.67
CA LEU A 120 9.60 3.21 -6.75
C LEU A 120 8.97 1.82 -6.59
N ARG A 121 7.90 1.75 -5.79
CA ARG A 121 7.18 0.53 -5.45
C ARG A 121 5.71 0.66 -5.81
N ARG A 122 5.07 -0.47 -6.12
CA ARG A 122 3.61 -0.52 -6.19
C ARG A 122 2.99 -0.45 -4.80
N ALA A 123 1.73 -0.08 -4.72
CA ALA A 123 0.99 -0.10 -3.46
C ALA A 123 0.81 -1.56 -2.95
N PRO A 124 1.19 -1.87 -1.71
CA PRO A 124 0.93 -3.18 -1.12
C PRO A 124 -0.57 -3.39 -0.90
N SER A 125 -0.99 -4.66 -0.82
CA SER A 125 -2.38 -4.98 -0.45
C SER A 125 -2.70 -4.50 0.97
N LEU A 126 -3.91 -3.98 1.15
CA LEU A 126 -4.47 -3.62 2.45
C LEU A 126 -5.33 -4.73 3.07
N VAL A 127 -5.55 -5.83 2.33
CA VAL A 127 -6.29 -6.99 2.87
C VAL A 127 -5.56 -7.53 4.09
N ASN A 128 -6.30 -7.67 5.18
CA ASN A 128 -5.81 -8.17 6.47
C ASN A 128 -4.65 -7.33 7.07
N VAL A 129 -4.56 -6.04 6.74
CA VAL A 129 -3.52 -5.15 7.27
C VAL A 129 -3.61 -4.96 8.79
N ALA A 130 -4.77 -5.22 9.38
CA ALA A 130 -4.99 -5.12 10.84
C ALA A 130 -3.99 -5.96 11.67
N TRP A 131 -3.45 -7.04 11.12
CA TRP A 131 -2.47 -7.90 11.79
C TRP A 131 -1.02 -7.52 11.51
N ALA A 132 -0.77 -6.52 10.65
CA ALA A 132 0.59 -6.06 10.36
C ALA A 132 1.13 -5.24 11.53
N THR A 133 2.32 -5.59 12.01
CA THR A 133 3.00 -4.87 13.08
C THR A 133 3.73 -3.62 12.62
N GLU A 134 4.06 -3.57 11.33
CA GLU A 134 4.72 -2.44 10.67
C GLU A 134 4.12 -2.27 9.26
N LEU A 135 4.12 -1.06 8.73
CA LEU A 135 3.46 -0.69 7.49
C LEU A 135 4.45 -0.36 6.37
N GLY A 136 3.99 -0.55 5.13
CA GLY A 136 4.80 -0.43 3.93
C GLY A 136 5.54 -1.73 3.59
N TRP A 137 6.19 -1.75 2.43
CA TRP A 137 6.97 -2.90 1.97
C TRP A 137 8.23 -3.16 2.79
N ASP A 138 8.79 -2.12 3.40
CA ASP A 138 10.03 -2.17 4.18
C ASP A 138 9.81 -1.92 5.69
N GLY A 139 8.55 -1.83 6.14
CA GLY A 139 8.21 -1.63 7.54
C GLY A 139 8.65 -0.27 8.09
N ARG A 140 8.75 0.74 7.22
CA ARG A 140 9.26 2.07 7.62
C ARG A 140 8.36 2.81 8.61
N SER A 141 7.10 2.43 8.70
CA SER A 141 6.12 3.09 9.54
C SER A 141 5.57 2.10 10.58
N PRO A 142 5.84 2.34 11.88
CA PRO A 142 5.40 1.43 12.94
C PRO A 142 3.88 1.51 13.20
N THR A 143 3.22 2.61 12.82
CA THR A 143 1.78 2.82 13.05
C THR A 143 1.15 3.58 11.88
N MET A 144 -0.18 3.56 11.80
CA MET A 144 -0.94 4.41 10.86
C MET A 144 -0.72 5.89 11.14
N GLU A 145 -0.58 6.27 12.40
CA GLU A 145 -0.27 7.65 12.79
C GLU A 145 1.08 8.12 12.23
N ALA A 146 2.12 7.30 12.38
CA ALA A 146 3.44 7.61 11.82
C ALA A 146 3.44 7.61 10.28
N LEU A 147 2.58 6.81 9.65
CA LEU A 147 2.45 6.70 8.20
C LEU A 147 1.70 7.89 7.60
N PHE A 148 0.62 8.36 8.24
CA PHE A 148 -0.41 9.22 7.62
C PHE A 148 0.16 10.49 7.01
N GLY A 149 0.80 11.35 7.79
CA GLY A 149 1.33 12.63 7.30
C GLY A 149 2.36 12.47 6.17
N PRO A 150 3.41 11.65 6.33
CA PRO A 150 4.37 11.37 5.26
C PRO A 150 3.75 10.74 4.02
N HIS A 151 2.74 9.88 4.18
CA HIS A 151 2.06 9.24 3.07
C HIS A 151 1.20 10.23 2.28
N ILE A 152 0.40 11.06 2.96
CA ILE A 152 -0.39 12.12 2.32
C ILE A 152 0.55 13.06 1.54
N ARG A 153 1.63 13.53 2.17
CA ARG A 153 2.59 14.41 1.48
C ARG A 153 3.21 13.72 0.25
N GLY A 154 3.63 12.47 0.40
CA GLY A 154 4.31 11.74 -0.66
C GLY A 154 3.40 11.35 -1.82
N GLN A 155 2.15 11.00 -1.56
CA GLN A 155 1.24 10.48 -2.58
C GLN A 155 0.25 11.54 -3.08
N MET A 156 -0.31 12.36 -2.16
CA MET A 156 -1.31 13.36 -2.51
C MET A 156 -0.69 14.72 -2.90
N GLY A 157 0.62 14.89 -2.67
CA GLY A 157 1.37 16.07 -3.11
C GLY A 157 1.25 17.29 -2.20
N ASP A 158 0.58 17.16 -1.05
CA ASP A 158 0.37 18.23 -0.08
C ASP A 158 0.47 17.72 1.36
N ASP A 159 0.49 18.60 2.36
CA ASP A 159 0.42 18.14 3.74
C ASP A 159 -1.02 17.73 4.15
N ALA A 160 -1.12 17.00 5.24
CA ALA A 160 -2.41 16.47 5.70
C ALA A 160 -3.41 17.58 6.08
N PRO A 161 -3.04 18.66 6.80
CA PRO A 161 -3.94 19.77 7.07
C PRO A 161 -4.52 20.39 5.80
N THR A 162 -3.69 20.72 4.82
CA THR A 162 -4.13 21.31 3.54
C THR A 162 -5.03 20.36 2.76
N SER A 163 -4.69 19.05 2.73
CA SER A 163 -5.51 18.04 2.06
C SER A 163 -6.89 17.90 2.69
N VAL A 164 -6.96 17.85 4.02
CA VAL A 164 -8.24 17.72 4.75
C VAL A 164 -9.07 18.99 4.67
N ALA A 165 -8.44 20.19 4.71
CA ALA A 165 -9.13 21.46 4.58
C ALA A 165 -9.92 21.61 3.26
N ARG A 166 -9.51 20.93 2.18
CA ARG A 166 -10.26 20.95 0.92
C ARG A 166 -11.63 20.31 0.99
N ILE A 167 -11.84 19.39 1.94
CA ILE A 167 -13.02 18.53 1.93
C ILE A 167 -13.87 18.65 3.20
N VAL A 168 -13.31 19.05 4.34
CA VAL A 168 -13.99 18.99 5.64
C VAL A 168 -15.29 19.80 5.66
N GLU A 169 -15.33 20.93 4.95
CA GLU A 169 -16.50 21.84 4.88
C GLU A 169 -17.44 21.54 3.70
N LEU A 170 -17.14 20.55 2.88
CA LEU A 170 -18.03 20.18 1.77
C LEU A 170 -19.34 19.60 2.35
N PRO A 171 -20.50 19.91 1.73
CA PRO A 171 -21.81 19.48 2.24
C PRO A 171 -21.92 17.98 2.53
N GLU A 172 -21.31 17.15 1.70
CA GLU A 172 -21.31 15.70 1.84
C GLU A 172 -20.39 15.19 2.96
N TYR A 173 -19.36 15.96 3.37
CA TYR A 173 -18.42 15.57 4.43
C TYR A 173 -18.77 16.15 5.80
N ARG A 174 -19.30 17.36 5.84
CA ARG A 174 -19.63 18.07 7.08
C ARG A 174 -20.42 17.23 8.07
N PRO A 175 -21.51 16.52 7.69
CA PRO A 175 -22.26 15.71 8.64
C PRO A 175 -21.49 14.48 9.14
N HIS A 176 -20.56 13.92 8.32
CA HIS A 176 -19.71 12.82 8.76
C HIS A 176 -18.68 13.29 9.79
N PHE A 177 -17.99 14.40 9.53
CA PHE A 177 -17.05 14.99 10.48
C PHE A 177 -17.76 15.41 11.78
N ALA A 178 -18.92 16.04 11.71
CA ALA A 178 -19.71 16.42 12.88
C ALA A 178 -20.11 15.21 13.76
N ARG A 179 -20.32 14.03 13.14
CA ARG A 179 -20.67 12.79 13.86
C ARG A 179 -19.46 12.10 14.47
N THR A 180 -18.26 12.22 13.84
CA THR A 180 -17.07 11.44 14.21
C THR A 180 -16.05 12.23 15.04
N MET A 181 -16.02 13.56 14.90
CA MET A 181 -15.16 14.41 15.73
C MET A 181 -15.59 14.37 17.20
N THR A 182 -14.61 14.41 18.08
CA THR A 182 -14.79 14.49 19.53
C THR A 182 -14.14 15.77 20.05
N ALA A 183 -14.33 16.07 21.33
CA ALA A 183 -13.67 17.22 21.97
C ALA A 183 -12.12 17.12 21.96
N SER A 184 -11.59 15.92 21.74
CA SER A 184 -10.15 15.64 21.73
C SER A 184 -9.55 15.44 20.34
N THR A 185 -10.36 15.56 19.27
CA THR A 185 -9.87 15.34 17.89
C THR A 185 -10.21 16.53 16.99
N ASP A 186 -9.23 16.93 16.17
CA ASP A 186 -9.46 17.85 15.07
C ASP A 186 -9.83 17.08 13.77
N ALA A 187 -10.11 17.81 12.70
CA ALA A 187 -10.48 17.23 11.41
C ALA A 187 -9.37 16.35 10.81
N VAL A 188 -8.10 16.71 10.99
CA VAL A 188 -6.96 15.95 10.47
C VAL A 188 -6.81 14.62 11.20
N THR A 189 -6.88 14.66 12.52
CA THR A 189 -6.87 13.46 13.37
C THR A 189 -8.07 12.56 13.07
N THR A 190 -9.25 13.15 12.91
CA THR A 190 -10.47 12.41 12.56
C THR A 190 -10.38 11.76 11.18
N ALA A 191 -9.86 12.46 10.17
CA ALA A 191 -9.63 11.89 8.85
C ALA A 191 -8.63 10.71 8.89
N ARG A 192 -7.55 10.85 9.69
CA ARG A 192 -6.61 9.75 9.92
C ARG A 192 -7.28 8.54 10.56
N LEU A 193 -8.02 8.75 11.65
CA LEU A 193 -8.73 7.67 12.35
C LEU A 193 -9.78 7.00 11.45
N ALA A 194 -10.46 7.77 10.62
CA ALA A 194 -11.44 7.26 9.68
C ALA A 194 -10.78 6.38 8.59
N LEU A 195 -9.69 6.84 7.97
CA LEU A 195 -8.94 6.04 7.01
C LEU A 195 -8.35 4.78 7.65
N GLU A 196 -7.81 4.89 8.87
CA GLU A 196 -7.33 3.74 9.63
C GLU A 196 -8.47 2.74 9.88
N ALA A 197 -9.62 3.19 10.40
CA ALA A 197 -10.79 2.35 10.65
C ALA A 197 -11.25 1.62 9.38
N PHE A 198 -11.30 2.33 8.25
CA PHE A 198 -11.63 1.73 6.97
C PHE A 198 -10.64 0.63 6.57
N VAL A 199 -9.33 0.89 6.58
CA VAL A 199 -8.35 -0.08 6.08
C VAL A 199 -8.17 -1.29 7.00
N VAL A 200 -8.23 -1.11 8.33
CA VAL A 200 -8.09 -2.24 9.27
C VAL A 200 -9.29 -3.16 9.27
N THR A 201 -10.42 -2.73 8.73
CA THR A 201 -11.63 -3.57 8.57
C THR A 201 -11.72 -4.26 7.21
N ARG A 202 -10.69 -4.21 6.38
CA ARG A 202 -10.64 -4.93 5.09
C ARG A 202 -10.19 -6.36 5.32
N TYR A 203 -11.10 -7.19 5.84
CA TYR A 203 -10.84 -8.60 6.10
C TYR A 203 -11.09 -9.46 4.86
N SER A 204 -10.30 -10.53 4.74
CA SER A 204 -10.55 -11.66 3.83
C SER A 204 -10.30 -12.95 4.61
N GLY A 205 -11.28 -13.81 4.66
CA GLY A 205 -11.27 -15.05 5.43
C GLY A 205 -12.56 -15.85 5.20
N GLY A 206 -13.15 -15.77 4.04
CA GLY A 206 -14.29 -16.57 3.60
C GLY A 206 -14.04 -17.20 2.24
N ALA A 207 -12.76 -17.30 1.87
CA ALA A 207 -12.31 -17.84 0.60
C ALA A 207 -12.75 -19.32 0.43
N PRO A 208 -12.78 -19.82 -0.82
CA PRO A 208 -13.16 -21.23 -1.08
C PRO A 208 -12.39 -22.22 -0.21
N TRP A 209 -11.08 -22.03 -0.03
CA TRP A 209 -10.27 -22.93 0.80
C TRP A 209 -10.71 -22.93 2.27
N ASP A 210 -11.05 -21.80 2.85
CA ASP A 210 -11.49 -21.73 4.26
C ASP A 210 -12.72 -22.60 4.54
N LYS A 211 -13.60 -22.74 3.54
CA LYS A 211 -14.80 -23.57 3.60
C LYS A 211 -14.50 -25.05 3.36
N LEU A 212 -13.48 -25.34 2.56
CA LEU A 212 -13.14 -26.69 2.08
C LEU A 212 -12.03 -27.36 2.89
N GLU A 213 -11.25 -26.61 3.68
CA GLU A 213 -10.09 -27.14 4.41
C GLU A 213 -10.41 -28.39 5.25
N LYS A 214 -11.57 -28.38 5.91
CA LYS A 214 -12.05 -29.47 6.77
C LYS A 214 -13.10 -30.35 6.11
N ASP A 215 -13.42 -30.09 4.84
CA ASP A 215 -14.43 -30.86 4.10
C ASP A 215 -13.81 -32.14 3.50
N PRO A 216 -14.25 -33.34 3.89
CA PRO A 216 -13.81 -34.58 3.25
C PRO A 216 -14.02 -34.59 1.73
N ALA A 217 -15.08 -33.93 1.25
CA ALA A 217 -15.44 -33.82 -0.17
C ALA A 217 -14.68 -32.72 -0.94
N ALA A 218 -13.77 -31.98 -0.29
CA ALA A 218 -12.97 -30.97 -0.97
C ALA A 218 -12.19 -31.60 -2.15
N PRO A 219 -12.09 -30.88 -3.30
CA PRO A 219 -11.39 -31.38 -4.48
C PRO A 219 -9.99 -31.88 -4.15
N ALA A 220 -9.66 -33.08 -4.67
CA ALA A 220 -8.36 -33.72 -4.42
C ALA A 220 -7.20 -32.84 -4.89
N SER A 221 -7.37 -32.07 -5.96
CA SER A 221 -6.40 -31.10 -6.48
C SER A 221 -6.08 -29.99 -5.47
N LEU A 222 -7.08 -29.43 -4.78
CA LEU A 222 -6.88 -28.40 -3.76
C LEU A 222 -6.17 -28.95 -2.52
N LYS A 223 -6.56 -30.16 -2.08
CA LYS A 223 -5.86 -30.86 -0.98
C LYS A 223 -4.40 -31.14 -1.34
N ALA A 224 -4.14 -31.63 -2.56
CA ALA A 224 -2.79 -31.86 -3.05
C ALA A 224 -1.99 -30.55 -3.13
N GLY A 225 -2.62 -29.47 -3.62
CA GLY A 225 -2.01 -28.14 -3.64
C GLY A 225 -1.63 -27.63 -2.25
N TYR A 226 -2.51 -27.79 -1.27
CA TYR A 226 -2.21 -27.45 0.13
C TYR A 226 -1.04 -28.29 0.69
N GLN A 227 -1.03 -29.58 0.44
CA GLN A 227 0.08 -30.45 0.88
C GLN A 227 1.42 -30.05 0.24
N LEU A 228 1.41 -29.62 -1.03
CA LEU A 228 2.59 -29.07 -1.68
C LEU A 228 3.02 -27.75 -1.04
N PHE A 229 2.08 -26.88 -0.75
CA PHE A 229 2.30 -25.57 -0.16
C PHE A 229 2.97 -25.66 1.23
N VAL A 230 2.49 -26.56 2.10
CA VAL A 230 3.05 -26.75 3.44
C VAL A 230 4.26 -27.70 3.45
N GLY A 231 4.40 -28.54 2.43
CA GLY A 231 5.43 -29.59 2.33
C GLY A 231 6.50 -29.24 1.30
N LYS A 232 6.48 -29.93 0.15
CA LYS A 232 7.54 -29.94 -0.88
C LYS A 232 7.91 -28.53 -1.38
N ALA A 233 6.92 -27.65 -1.57
CA ALA A 233 7.14 -26.28 -2.06
C ALA A 233 7.59 -25.30 -0.96
N GLN A 234 7.46 -25.65 0.32
CA GLN A 234 7.90 -24.88 1.49
C GLN A 234 7.34 -23.45 1.60
N CYS A 235 6.23 -23.16 0.91
CA CYS A 235 5.64 -21.81 0.88
C CYS A 235 5.20 -21.35 2.27
N ALA A 236 4.71 -22.28 3.11
CA ALA A 236 4.25 -21.99 4.47
C ALA A 236 5.37 -21.51 5.42
N THR A 237 6.65 -21.65 5.03
CA THR A 237 7.79 -21.11 5.81
C THR A 237 7.70 -19.59 5.97
N CYS A 238 7.28 -18.87 4.90
CA CYS A 238 7.09 -17.43 4.91
C CYS A 238 5.60 -17.05 4.84
N HIS A 239 4.75 -17.96 4.36
CA HIS A 239 3.31 -17.74 4.21
C HIS A 239 2.47 -18.70 5.08
N PRO A 240 2.66 -18.75 6.42
CA PRO A 240 1.91 -19.66 7.28
C PRO A 240 0.41 -19.30 7.32
N PRO A 241 -0.50 -20.33 7.35
CA PRO A 241 -1.90 -20.06 7.64
C PRO A 241 -2.08 -19.53 9.09
N PRO A 242 -3.18 -18.87 9.42
CA PRO A 242 -4.33 -18.64 8.56
C PRO A 242 -4.25 -17.34 7.73
N LEU A 243 -3.30 -16.44 8.00
CA LEU A 243 -3.12 -15.16 7.29
C LEU A 243 -2.31 -15.33 6.01
N TYR A 244 -1.59 -16.43 5.86
CA TYR A 244 -0.67 -16.72 4.76
C TYR A 244 0.40 -15.62 4.61
N THR A 245 0.94 -15.20 5.74
CA THR A 245 2.08 -14.29 5.90
C THR A 245 2.63 -14.40 7.33
N ASP A 246 3.93 -14.36 7.47
CA ASP A 246 4.64 -14.25 8.75
C ASP A 246 4.89 -12.78 9.14
N HIS A 247 4.53 -11.82 8.26
CA HIS A 247 4.85 -10.39 8.37
C HIS A 247 6.34 -10.09 8.51
N ALA A 248 7.23 -11.05 8.35
CA ALA A 248 8.68 -10.87 8.38
C ALA A 248 9.22 -10.27 7.06
N TYR A 249 10.53 -10.07 7.00
CA TYR A 249 11.19 -9.42 5.87
C TYR A 249 12.17 -10.40 5.24
N HIS A 250 11.95 -10.75 3.98
CA HIS A 250 12.71 -11.73 3.24
C HIS A 250 13.29 -11.16 1.94
N ARG A 251 14.39 -11.75 1.49
CA ARG A 251 15.13 -11.37 0.29
C ARG A 251 14.82 -12.36 -0.82
N LEU A 252 14.26 -11.86 -1.91
CA LEU A 252 13.84 -12.70 -3.03
C LEU A 252 14.75 -12.59 -4.26
N GLY A 253 15.92 -11.97 -4.15
CA GLY A 253 16.81 -11.78 -5.29
C GLY A 253 16.36 -10.73 -6.31
N LEU A 254 15.34 -9.92 -5.99
CA LEU A 254 14.79 -8.92 -6.91
C LEU A 254 15.67 -7.66 -6.93
N ILE A 255 16.28 -7.37 -8.09
CA ILE A 255 17.16 -6.19 -8.26
C ILE A 255 16.60 -5.12 -9.18
N ALA A 256 15.38 -5.24 -9.64
CA ALA A 256 14.83 -4.35 -10.67
C ALA A 256 14.89 -2.84 -10.32
N THR A 257 15.23 -2.50 -9.09
CA THR A 257 15.40 -1.12 -8.63
C THR A 257 16.54 -1.07 -7.61
N ASN A 258 17.26 0.05 -7.54
CA ASN A 258 18.21 0.33 -6.46
C ASN A 258 17.48 0.50 -5.11
N ASP A 259 16.56 -0.39 -4.82
CA ASP A 259 15.71 -0.35 -3.64
C ASP A 259 16.31 -1.20 -2.52
N GLU A 260 16.86 -0.55 -1.53
CA GLU A 260 17.49 -1.21 -0.37
C GLU A 260 16.51 -1.98 0.52
N GLY A 261 15.18 -1.87 0.29
CA GLY A 261 14.19 -2.51 1.14
C GLY A 261 14.37 -2.14 2.61
N ARG A 262 14.28 -3.12 3.50
CA ARG A 262 14.49 -2.96 4.94
C ARG A 262 15.92 -2.50 5.29
N GLY A 263 16.91 -2.77 4.43
CA GLY A 263 18.30 -2.31 4.63
C GLY A 263 18.45 -0.79 4.69
N ARG A 264 17.46 -0.04 4.19
CA ARG A 264 17.39 1.42 4.28
C ARG A 264 17.36 1.95 5.74
N SER A 265 16.89 1.15 6.67
CA SER A 265 16.91 1.48 8.11
C SER A 265 18.32 1.49 8.75
N GLY A 266 19.37 1.16 7.97
CA GLY A 266 20.76 1.06 8.42
C GLY A 266 21.23 -0.37 8.70
N ASP A 267 20.34 -1.33 8.83
CA ASP A 267 20.69 -2.76 8.94
C ASP A 267 21.01 -3.35 7.58
N LYS A 268 22.29 -3.37 7.22
CA LYS A 268 22.77 -3.89 5.93
C LYS A 268 22.54 -5.39 5.74
N SER A 269 22.31 -6.16 6.81
CA SER A 269 21.92 -7.57 6.72
C SER A 269 20.52 -7.76 6.12
N LYS A 270 19.72 -6.70 6.11
CA LYS A 270 18.36 -6.64 5.55
C LYS A 270 18.29 -5.96 4.17
N LEU A 271 19.44 -5.76 3.53
CA LEU A 271 19.47 -5.19 2.16
C LEU A 271 18.62 -6.04 1.21
N GLY A 272 17.71 -5.40 0.46
CA GLY A 272 16.80 -6.06 -0.47
C GLY A 272 15.72 -6.92 0.19
N ALA A 273 15.53 -6.82 1.52
CA ALA A 273 14.46 -7.52 2.21
C ALA A 273 13.16 -6.70 2.20
N PHE A 274 12.06 -7.37 1.89
CA PHE A 274 10.71 -6.80 1.86
C PHE A 274 9.76 -7.67 2.69
N ARG A 275 8.73 -7.03 3.23
CA ARG A 275 7.73 -7.72 4.04
C ARG A 275 6.97 -8.75 3.22
N THR A 276 6.79 -9.94 3.77
CA THR A 276 5.95 -10.99 3.20
C THR A 276 4.52 -10.50 3.06
N PRO A 277 3.97 -10.37 1.83
CA PRO A 277 2.57 -10.03 1.65
C PRO A 277 1.68 -11.23 1.97
N GLY A 278 0.49 -10.99 2.55
CA GLY A 278 -0.50 -12.05 2.69
C GLY A 278 -0.96 -12.57 1.33
N LEU A 279 -1.21 -13.88 1.23
CA LEU A 279 -1.69 -14.48 -0.03
C LEU A 279 -3.22 -14.43 -0.18
N ARG A 280 -3.96 -14.08 0.87
CA ARG A 280 -5.40 -13.88 0.74
C ARG A 280 -5.69 -12.78 -0.26
N GLY A 281 -6.61 -13.07 -1.20
CA GLY A 281 -6.92 -12.18 -2.32
C GLY A 281 -5.81 -12.08 -3.38
N ALA A 282 -4.80 -12.96 -3.39
CA ALA A 282 -3.70 -12.89 -4.35
C ALA A 282 -4.14 -13.07 -5.81
N ALA A 283 -5.14 -13.91 -6.07
CA ALA A 283 -5.66 -14.13 -7.43
C ALA A 283 -6.34 -12.89 -8.04
N LYS A 284 -6.77 -11.93 -7.20
CA LYS A 284 -7.33 -10.66 -7.69
C LYS A 284 -6.27 -9.67 -8.17
N ARG A 285 -4.98 -9.90 -7.84
CA ARG A 285 -3.89 -8.95 -8.12
C ARG A 285 -3.37 -9.12 -9.54
N LYS A 286 -3.05 -7.99 -10.18
CA LYS A 286 -2.48 -7.96 -11.54
C LYS A 286 -0.96 -7.78 -11.55
N ALA A 287 -0.37 -7.48 -10.39
CA ALA A 287 1.07 -7.38 -10.23
C ALA A 287 1.52 -7.93 -8.89
N PHE A 288 2.73 -8.46 -8.86
CA PHE A 288 3.35 -9.09 -7.71
C PHE A 288 4.72 -8.48 -7.45
N PHE A 289 5.27 -8.77 -6.27
CA PHE A 289 6.46 -8.18 -5.70
C PHE A 289 6.31 -6.67 -5.45
N HIS A 290 7.29 -6.05 -4.81
CA HIS A 290 7.27 -4.63 -4.47
C HIS A 290 7.41 -3.72 -5.69
N ASP A 291 8.10 -4.18 -6.72
CA ASP A 291 8.45 -3.46 -7.94
C ASP A 291 7.52 -3.75 -9.13
N ALA A 292 6.52 -4.62 -8.93
CA ALA A 292 5.59 -5.09 -9.97
C ALA A 292 6.28 -5.90 -11.11
N SER A 293 7.42 -6.55 -10.84
CA SER A 293 8.17 -7.29 -11.86
C SER A 293 7.48 -8.57 -12.34
N ALA A 294 6.58 -9.17 -11.55
CA ALA A 294 5.72 -10.26 -12.02
C ALA A 294 4.29 -9.76 -12.27
N THR A 295 3.72 -10.12 -13.42
CA THR A 295 2.41 -9.66 -13.91
C THR A 295 1.33 -10.74 -13.84
N SER A 296 1.63 -11.89 -13.26
CA SER A 296 0.66 -12.95 -13.00
C SER A 296 1.02 -13.70 -11.71
N LEU A 297 0.03 -14.36 -11.13
CA LEU A 297 0.24 -15.23 -9.97
C LEU A 297 1.19 -16.38 -10.31
N ASP A 298 1.05 -16.95 -11.50
CA ASP A 298 1.93 -18.01 -12.00
C ASP A 298 3.39 -17.56 -12.07
N ALA A 299 3.66 -16.40 -12.65
CA ALA A 299 5.02 -15.84 -12.72
C ALA A 299 5.61 -15.63 -11.31
N ALA A 300 4.79 -15.20 -10.35
CA ALA A 300 5.25 -15.05 -8.97
C ALA A 300 5.54 -16.40 -8.31
N ILE A 301 4.71 -17.42 -8.52
CA ILE A 301 4.96 -18.78 -8.00
C ILE A 301 6.21 -19.34 -8.64
N ASP A 302 6.39 -19.22 -9.95
CA ASP A 302 7.55 -19.76 -10.67
C ASP A 302 8.86 -19.10 -10.24
N TRP A 303 8.84 -17.80 -9.92
CA TRP A 303 9.98 -17.12 -9.30
C TRP A 303 10.39 -17.76 -7.97
N HIS A 304 9.42 -18.09 -7.11
CA HIS A 304 9.69 -18.75 -5.83
C HIS A 304 10.20 -20.17 -6.05
N LEU A 305 9.60 -20.94 -6.96
CA LEU A 305 10.06 -22.31 -7.29
C LEU A 305 11.48 -22.31 -7.89
N ALA A 306 11.85 -21.27 -8.61
CA ALA A 306 13.22 -21.06 -9.09
C ALA A 306 14.19 -20.63 -7.97
N GLY A 307 13.75 -20.57 -6.72
CA GLY A 307 14.58 -20.18 -5.59
C GLY A 307 15.06 -18.72 -5.68
N GLY A 308 14.25 -17.82 -6.26
CA GLY A 308 14.63 -16.42 -6.48
C GLY A 308 15.75 -16.23 -7.52
N ARG A 309 16.05 -17.23 -8.33
CA ARG A 309 17.17 -17.27 -9.32
C ARG A 309 16.69 -17.09 -10.75
N GLY A 310 15.59 -16.36 -10.96
CA GLY A 310 15.11 -16.01 -12.29
C GLY A 310 16.04 -15.03 -13.03
N GLN A 311 15.70 -14.72 -14.27
CA GLN A 311 16.45 -13.74 -15.06
C GLN A 311 16.47 -12.37 -14.34
N GLY A 312 17.65 -11.80 -14.17
CA GLY A 312 17.86 -10.53 -13.47
C GLY A 312 17.93 -10.66 -11.94
N ALA A 313 18.05 -11.87 -11.38
CA ALA A 313 18.22 -12.06 -9.95
C ALA A 313 19.63 -11.68 -9.48
N ASP A 314 19.71 -11.12 -8.26
CA ASP A 314 20.97 -10.95 -7.53
C ASP A 314 21.07 -12.06 -6.45
N PRO A 315 21.97 -13.04 -6.65
CA PRO A 315 22.12 -14.14 -5.70
C PRO A 315 22.64 -13.70 -4.31
N SER A 316 23.24 -12.51 -4.19
CA SER A 316 23.74 -12.00 -2.92
C SER A 316 22.61 -11.55 -1.97
N ILE A 317 21.41 -11.30 -2.53
CA ILE A 317 20.22 -10.87 -1.77
C ILE A 317 19.09 -11.90 -1.90
N ILE A 318 19.41 -13.18 -1.84
CA ILE A 318 18.43 -14.29 -1.76
C ILE A 318 18.41 -14.82 -0.33
N GLU A 319 17.20 -15.06 0.18
CA GLU A 319 17.01 -15.73 1.48
C GLU A 319 17.53 -17.17 1.41
N PRO A 320 18.37 -17.62 2.37
CA PRO A 320 18.89 -19.00 2.37
C PRO A 320 17.79 -20.08 2.36
N ALA A 321 16.63 -19.79 2.98
CA ALA A 321 15.48 -20.69 2.99
C ALA A 321 14.77 -20.78 1.62
N LEU A 322 15.02 -19.86 0.70
CA LEU A 322 14.44 -19.86 -0.64
C LEU A 322 15.28 -20.76 -1.57
N THR A 323 14.89 -22.03 -1.66
CA THR A 323 15.60 -23.04 -2.45
C THR A 323 14.88 -23.33 -3.77
N VAL A 324 15.61 -23.89 -4.74
CA VAL A 324 15.01 -24.36 -6.00
C VAL A 324 14.14 -25.58 -5.71
N VAL A 325 12.89 -25.54 -6.16
CA VAL A 325 11.93 -26.65 -6.02
C VAL A 325 11.44 -27.09 -7.38
N THR A 326 11.65 -28.36 -7.72
CA THR A 326 11.13 -28.96 -8.96
C THR A 326 9.80 -29.65 -8.69
N LEU A 327 8.76 -29.21 -9.37
CA LEU A 327 7.44 -29.81 -9.39
C LEU A 327 7.14 -30.40 -10.75
N THR A 328 6.33 -31.46 -10.79
CA THR A 328 5.68 -31.89 -12.04
C THR A 328 4.65 -30.86 -12.46
N GLU A 329 4.20 -30.90 -13.71
CA GLU A 329 3.15 -30.01 -14.24
C GLU A 329 1.87 -30.13 -13.41
N ALA A 330 1.45 -31.33 -13.06
CA ALA A 330 0.27 -31.57 -12.22
C ALA A 330 0.44 -31.00 -10.80
N GLU A 331 1.60 -31.18 -10.18
CA GLU A 331 1.91 -30.58 -8.87
C GLU A 331 1.88 -29.05 -8.95
N ARG A 332 2.46 -28.46 -9.99
CA ARG A 332 2.49 -27.01 -10.19
C ARG A 332 1.08 -26.44 -10.38
N THR A 333 0.23 -27.13 -11.17
CA THR A 333 -1.18 -26.78 -11.38
C THR A 333 -1.96 -26.82 -10.06
N ASN A 334 -1.81 -27.91 -9.28
CA ASN A 334 -2.48 -28.06 -7.99
C ASN A 334 -2.05 -26.98 -7.00
N LEU A 335 -0.76 -26.64 -6.95
CA LEU A 335 -0.24 -25.55 -6.10
C LEU A 335 -0.86 -24.20 -6.48
N GLY A 336 -0.93 -23.88 -7.77
CA GLY A 336 -1.57 -22.67 -8.28
C GLY A 336 -3.04 -22.59 -7.89
N ALA A 337 -3.80 -23.65 -8.16
CA ALA A 337 -5.21 -23.75 -7.80
C ALA A 337 -5.46 -23.56 -6.29
N PHE A 338 -4.58 -24.09 -5.43
CA PHE A 338 -4.67 -23.85 -4.00
C PHE A 338 -4.48 -22.37 -3.65
N VAL A 339 -3.44 -21.72 -4.19
CA VAL A 339 -3.19 -20.30 -3.89
C VAL A 339 -4.32 -19.41 -4.42
N GLU A 340 -4.90 -19.74 -5.58
CA GLU A 340 -6.09 -19.07 -6.11
C GLU A 340 -7.30 -19.21 -5.17
N ALA A 341 -7.49 -20.41 -4.59
CA ALA A 341 -8.57 -20.70 -3.66
C ALA A 341 -8.49 -19.95 -2.32
N LEU A 342 -7.40 -19.21 -2.06
CA LEU A 342 -7.26 -18.25 -0.96
C LEU A 342 -7.92 -16.89 -1.27
N SER A 343 -8.54 -16.71 -2.45
CA SER A 343 -9.17 -15.47 -2.89
C SER A 343 -10.69 -15.65 -2.99
N GLU A 344 -11.43 -14.66 -2.46
CA GLU A 344 -12.89 -14.59 -2.51
C GLU A 344 -13.38 -14.09 -3.88
#